data_758fe937eb94c6883cc4f002ed401a2f
#
_entry.id   758fe937eb94c6883cc4f002ed401a2f
#
_cell.length_a   1.000
_cell.length_b   1.000
_cell.length_c   1.000
_cell.angle_alpha   90.00
_cell.angle_beta   90.00
_cell.angle_gamma   90.00
#
_symmetry.space_group_name_H-M   'P 1'
#
loop_
_entity.id
_entity.type
_entity.pdbx_description
1 polymer ?
#
loop_
_entity_poly.entity_id
_entity_poly.type
_entity_poly.pdbx_seq_one_letter_code
_entity_poly.pdbx_strand_id
1 'polypeptide(L)'
;MSAPHRLSVVIPLYNEQQALPPLLEELDAVLGAIPGGPHEIVAVDDGSTDATLATLEAAARRDPRLVIVSLSRNFGHQAAICAGLDHATGDLVVVMDGDGQDPPGAIHRLLAAQEHGYDVVYAQRVARKEGALRRAAYWLYYRIVATLSETPLPLDAGDFAILSRRVVDAIRATPERHRYLRGLRTWVGFPQTGIPVERVARLSGTSKYDARALFRLAFDGIFAFSLVPLRAAALLGVAAMALSFLFAGYSLWAKLFHDASPRGFTALIMAIVFLSGVQLFFLGIIGEYVGRVYEETKARPLYLVSRVVRGGQ
;
A
#
# COMPACT_ATOMS: atom_id res chain seq x y z
N MET A 1 15.66 -31.05 4.55
CA MET A 1 14.62 -30.60 5.51
C MET A 1 15.18 -29.33 6.12
N SER A 2 14.55 -28.17 5.85
CA SER A 2 14.89 -26.90 6.50
C SER A 2 14.64 -27.03 8.02
N ALA A 3 15.41 -26.27 8.82
CA ALA A 3 15.17 -26.21 10.26
C ALA A 3 13.73 -25.70 10.52
N PRO A 4 13.05 -26.22 11.54
CA PRO A 4 11.70 -25.74 11.88
C PRO A 4 11.74 -24.25 12.24
N HIS A 5 10.93 -23.45 11.57
CA HIS A 5 10.85 -22.00 11.78
C HIS A 5 9.68 -21.63 12.70
N ARG A 6 9.93 -20.70 13.62
CA ARG A 6 8.85 -20.09 14.39
C ARG A 6 8.14 -19.04 13.53
N LEU A 7 6.81 -19.14 13.45
CA LEU A 7 5.98 -18.21 12.69
C LEU A 7 5.35 -17.15 13.58
N SER A 8 5.25 -15.93 13.05
CA SER A 8 4.33 -14.88 13.55
C SER A 8 3.29 -14.62 12.48
N VAL A 9 2.01 -14.68 12.82
CA VAL A 9 0.91 -14.30 11.92
C VAL A 9 0.40 -12.93 12.33
N VAL A 10 0.62 -11.92 11.50
CA VAL A 10 0.20 -10.53 11.72
C VAL A 10 -1.14 -10.31 11.05
N ILE A 11 -2.14 -9.85 11.83
CA ILE A 11 -3.52 -9.66 11.38
C ILE A 11 -3.98 -8.25 11.77
N PRO A 12 -4.08 -7.31 10.84
CA PRO A 12 -4.72 -6.01 11.09
C PRO A 12 -6.24 -6.18 11.14
N LEU A 13 -6.88 -5.57 12.13
CA LEU A 13 -8.31 -5.70 12.41
C LEU A 13 -8.93 -4.32 12.64
N TYR A 14 -10.05 -4.06 11.99
CA TYR A 14 -10.87 -2.88 12.24
C TYR A 14 -12.35 -3.17 12.01
N ASN A 15 -13.12 -3.30 13.10
CA ASN A 15 -14.54 -3.66 13.10
C ASN A 15 -14.81 -5.00 12.37
N GLU A 16 -14.12 -6.06 12.81
CA GLU A 16 -14.19 -7.41 12.23
C GLU A 16 -14.72 -8.44 13.26
N GLN A 17 -15.59 -8.03 14.19
CA GLN A 17 -16.12 -8.88 15.26
C GLN A 17 -16.76 -10.19 14.77
N GLN A 18 -17.32 -10.22 13.53
CA GLN A 18 -17.98 -11.39 12.98
C GLN A 18 -17.02 -12.35 12.28
N ALA A 19 -15.98 -11.83 11.63
CA ALA A 19 -15.00 -12.62 10.90
C ALA A 19 -13.93 -13.22 11.85
N LEU A 20 -13.69 -12.57 13.00
CA LEU A 20 -12.60 -12.92 13.90
C LEU A 20 -12.71 -14.32 14.54
N PRO A 21 -13.84 -14.78 15.11
CA PRO A 21 -13.90 -16.08 15.74
C PRO A 21 -13.57 -17.25 14.80
N PRO A 22 -14.20 -17.39 13.61
CA PRO A 22 -13.87 -18.49 12.71
C PRO A 22 -12.44 -18.39 12.16
N LEU A 23 -11.89 -17.17 11.98
CA LEU A 23 -10.53 -16.97 11.56
C LEU A 23 -9.52 -17.51 12.59
N LEU A 24 -9.73 -17.22 13.88
CA LEU A 24 -8.86 -17.72 14.97
C LEU A 24 -8.93 -19.25 15.10
N GLU A 25 -10.10 -19.88 14.94
CA GLU A 25 -10.26 -21.32 14.93
C GLU A 25 -9.51 -21.99 13.78
N GLU A 26 -9.62 -21.44 12.56
CA GLU A 26 -8.90 -21.95 11.40
C GLU A 26 -7.38 -21.78 11.56
N LEU A 27 -6.92 -20.63 12.08
CA LEU A 27 -5.51 -20.39 12.36
C LEU A 27 -4.96 -21.34 13.42
N ASP A 28 -5.72 -21.65 14.46
CA ASP A 28 -5.30 -22.62 15.48
C ASP A 28 -5.02 -23.99 14.85
N ALA A 29 -5.94 -24.47 14.00
CA ALA A 29 -5.78 -25.74 13.30
C ALA A 29 -4.56 -25.72 12.36
N VAL A 30 -4.38 -24.65 11.57
CA VAL A 30 -3.27 -24.53 10.62
C VAL A 30 -1.93 -24.44 11.35
N LEU A 31 -1.80 -23.58 12.35
CA LEU A 31 -0.55 -23.38 13.09
C LEU A 31 -0.19 -24.61 13.93
N GLY A 32 -1.19 -25.32 14.46
CA GLY A 32 -0.97 -26.58 15.18
C GLY A 32 -0.38 -27.70 14.31
N ALA A 33 -0.58 -27.65 12.99
CA ALA A 33 -0.04 -28.62 12.04
C ALA A 33 1.36 -28.25 11.53
N ILE A 34 1.84 -27.03 11.76
CA ILE A 34 3.15 -26.55 11.29
C ILE A 34 4.23 -26.84 12.34
N PRO A 35 5.34 -27.53 11.99
CA PRO A 35 6.44 -27.78 12.92
C PRO A 35 7.24 -26.49 13.23
N GLY A 36 7.84 -26.43 14.43
CA GLY A 36 8.68 -25.28 14.84
C GLY A 36 8.02 -24.33 15.85
N GLY A 37 6.86 -24.72 16.40
CA GLY A 37 6.17 -23.94 17.43
C GLY A 37 6.94 -23.75 18.75
N PRO A 38 6.46 -22.92 19.68
CA PRO A 38 5.16 -22.25 19.60
C PRO A 38 5.16 -21.07 18.58
N HIS A 39 4.23 -21.11 17.66
CA HIS A 39 3.96 -19.99 16.75
C HIS A 39 3.21 -18.88 17.49
N GLU A 40 3.20 -17.65 16.98
CA GLU A 40 2.44 -16.56 17.59
C GLU A 40 1.43 -15.93 16.59
N ILE A 41 0.36 -15.38 17.13
CA ILE A 41 -0.62 -14.60 16.38
C ILE A 41 -0.57 -13.17 16.91
N VAL A 42 -0.18 -12.21 16.09
CA VAL A 42 -0.13 -10.79 16.43
C VAL A 42 -1.35 -10.11 15.82
N ALA A 43 -2.41 -10.00 16.62
CA ALA A 43 -3.64 -9.32 16.24
C ALA A 43 -3.54 -7.83 16.55
N VAL A 44 -3.64 -6.98 15.53
CA VAL A 44 -3.56 -5.53 15.69
C VAL A 44 -4.95 -4.93 15.58
N ASP A 45 -5.50 -4.46 16.67
CA ASP A 45 -6.76 -3.70 16.69
C ASP A 45 -6.49 -2.23 16.35
N ASP A 46 -6.92 -1.82 15.16
CA ASP A 46 -6.76 -0.46 14.64
C ASP A 46 -7.85 0.49 15.17
N GLY A 47 -8.08 0.48 16.49
CA GLY A 47 -9.05 1.34 17.15
C GLY A 47 -10.50 0.99 16.79
N SER A 48 -10.86 -0.29 16.83
CA SER A 48 -12.23 -0.74 16.55
C SER A 48 -13.25 -0.13 17.51
N THR A 49 -14.45 0.11 16.98
CA THR A 49 -15.60 0.68 17.72
C THR A 49 -16.67 -0.36 18.01
N ASP A 50 -16.51 -1.58 17.52
CA ASP A 50 -17.38 -2.74 17.74
C ASP A 50 -16.79 -3.67 18.82
N ALA A 51 -17.29 -4.91 18.91
CA ALA A 51 -16.80 -5.89 19.89
C ALA A 51 -15.49 -6.59 19.49
N THR A 52 -14.78 -6.17 18.43
CA THR A 52 -13.54 -6.81 17.97
C THR A 52 -12.50 -6.93 19.08
N LEU A 53 -12.20 -5.84 19.79
CA LEU A 53 -11.20 -5.83 20.86
C LEU A 53 -11.63 -6.74 22.04
N ALA A 54 -12.89 -6.69 22.44
CA ALA A 54 -13.41 -7.55 23.51
C ALA A 54 -13.34 -9.05 23.14
N THR A 55 -13.58 -9.38 21.87
CA THR A 55 -13.45 -10.75 21.34
C THR A 55 -11.99 -11.22 21.37
N LEU A 56 -11.04 -10.35 20.96
CA LEU A 56 -9.61 -10.64 21.06
C LEU A 56 -9.16 -10.90 22.49
N GLU A 57 -9.60 -10.07 23.45
CA GLU A 57 -9.26 -10.23 24.85
C GLU A 57 -9.82 -11.54 25.44
N ALA A 58 -11.02 -11.92 25.04
CA ALA A 58 -11.61 -13.19 25.45
C ALA A 58 -10.82 -14.39 24.85
N ALA A 59 -10.34 -14.28 23.61
CA ALA A 59 -9.50 -15.28 22.98
C ALA A 59 -8.11 -15.37 23.63
N ALA A 60 -7.47 -14.23 23.95
CA ALA A 60 -6.15 -14.21 24.57
C ALA A 60 -6.12 -14.86 25.97
N ARG A 61 -7.22 -14.85 26.70
CA ARG A 61 -7.34 -15.59 27.96
C ARG A 61 -7.22 -17.11 27.79
N ARG A 62 -7.49 -17.62 26.59
CA ARG A 62 -7.49 -19.07 26.27
C ARG A 62 -6.29 -19.50 25.45
N ASP A 63 -5.72 -18.61 24.66
CA ASP A 63 -4.58 -18.90 23.77
C ASP A 63 -3.37 -18.02 24.14
N PRO A 64 -2.31 -18.62 24.75
CA PRO A 64 -1.10 -17.90 25.13
C PRO A 64 -0.26 -17.44 23.93
N ARG A 65 -0.57 -17.90 22.72
CA ARG A 65 0.12 -17.50 21.48
C ARG A 65 -0.39 -16.17 20.93
N LEU A 66 -1.56 -15.70 21.42
CA LEU A 66 -2.19 -14.47 20.92
C LEU A 66 -1.56 -13.24 21.59
N VAL A 67 -1.02 -12.36 20.77
CA VAL A 67 -0.53 -11.04 21.17
C VAL A 67 -1.48 -10.00 20.58
N ILE A 68 -2.12 -9.21 21.41
CA ILE A 68 -3.01 -8.12 20.99
C ILE A 68 -2.24 -6.81 21.05
N VAL A 69 -2.18 -6.08 19.94
CA VAL A 69 -1.64 -4.73 19.86
C VAL A 69 -2.81 -3.79 19.57
N SER A 70 -3.26 -3.04 20.56
CA SER A 70 -4.38 -2.09 20.41
C SER A 70 -3.83 -0.69 20.14
N LEU A 71 -4.23 -0.09 19.02
CA LEU A 71 -3.85 1.27 18.67
C LEU A 71 -4.76 2.29 19.34
N SER A 72 -4.26 3.50 19.57
CA SER A 72 -5.00 4.55 20.31
C SER A 72 -6.21 5.11 19.54
N ARG A 73 -6.25 4.94 18.22
CA ARG A 73 -7.34 5.27 17.31
C ARG A 73 -7.13 4.53 15.99
N ASN A 74 -8.03 4.67 15.04
CA ASN A 74 -7.80 4.19 13.67
C ASN A 74 -6.69 5.03 12.99
N PHE A 75 -5.58 4.35 12.62
CA PHE A 75 -4.45 4.89 11.87
C PHE A 75 -4.41 4.36 10.43
N GLY A 76 -5.23 3.36 10.11
CA GLY A 76 -5.37 2.75 8.81
C GLY A 76 -4.59 1.44 8.66
N HIS A 77 -5.04 0.64 7.71
CA HIS A 77 -4.60 -0.73 7.47
C HIS A 77 -3.07 -0.91 7.40
N GLN A 78 -2.36 -0.04 6.66
CA GLN A 78 -0.90 -0.15 6.53
C GLN A 78 -0.16 0.15 7.84
N ALA A 79 -0.67 1.08 8.64
CA ALA A 79 -0.12 1.39 9.94
C ALA A 79 -0.32 0.23 10.92
N ALA A 80 -1.48 -0.42 10.88
CA ALA A 80 -1.76 -1.61 11.69
C ALA A 80 -0.85 -2.78 11.29
N ILE A 81 -0.60 -3.02 10.00
CA ILE A 81 0.37 -4.03 9.57
C ILE A 81 1.76 -3.71 10.12
N CYS A 82 2.23 -2.46 10.00
CA CYS A 82 3.53 -2.05 10.54
C CYS A 82 3.63 -2.28 12.05
N ALA A 83 2.57 -1.95 12.81
CA ALA A 83 2.51 -2.23 14.24
C ALA A 83 2.63 -3.73 14.53
N GLY A 84 1.99 -4.57 13.73
CA GLY A 84 2.11 -6.01 13.84
C GLY A 84 3.53 -6.52 13.53
N LEU A 85 4.16 -6.02 12.47
CA LEU A 85 5.54 -6.35 12.12
C LEU A 85 6.53 -5.93 13.22
N ASP A 86 6.29 -4.80 13.89
CA ASP A 86 7.14 -4.32 14.98
C ASP A 86 7.04 -5.20 16.25
N HIS A 87 5.93 -5.90 16.44
CA HIS A 87 5.71 -6.80 17.58
C HIS A 87 5.93 -8.28 17.26
N ALA A 88 6.04 -8.64 15.98
CA ALA A 88 6.29 -10.00 15.53
C ALA A 88 7.71 -10.46 15.87
N THR A 89 7.85 -11.66 16.47
CA THR A 89 9.15 -12.22 16.96
C THR A 89 9.59 -13.50 16.23
N GLY A 90 8.75 -14.10 15.38
CA GLY A 90 9.04 -15.31 14.64
C GLY A 90 10.12 -15.13 13.57
N ASP A 91 10.74 -16.23 13.15
CA ASP A 91 11.73 -16.27 12.07
C ASP A 91 11.14 -15.90 10.71
N LEU A 92 9.90 -16.32 10.52
CA LEU A 92 9.06 -15.98 9.37
C LEU A 92 7.80 -15.27 9.84
N VAL A 93 7.41 -14.22 9.11
CA VAL A 93 6.22 -13.42 9.43
C VAL A 93 5.21 -13.52 8.30
N VAL A 94 4.04 -14.02 8.61
CA VAL A 94 2.90 -14.04 7.71
C VAL A 94 2.08 -12.79 7.96
N VAL A 95 1.78 -12.02 6.92
CA VAL A 95 0.81 -10.92 6.96
C VAL A 95 -0.45 -11.40 6.25
N MET A 96 -1.62 -11.27 6.86
CA MET A 96 -2.90 -11.63 6.26
C MET A 96 -4.03 -10.70 6.70
N ASP A 97 -5.05 -10.54 5.86
CA ASP A 97 -6.22 -9.71 6.18
C ASP A 97 -7.12 -10.41 7.21
N GLY A 98 -7.72 -9.63 8.12
CA GLY A 98 -8.63 -10.13 9.15
C GLY A 98 -10.09 -10.28 8.71
N ASP A 99 -10.42 -10.03 7.43
CA ASP A 99 -11.79 -10.05 6.91
C ASP A 99 -12.27 -11.44 6.44
N GLY A 100 -11.46 -12.47 6.64
CA GLY A 100 -11.74 -13.86 6.28
C GLY A 100 -11.65 -14.18 4.78
N GLN A 101 -11.13 -13.24 3.97
CA GLN A 101 -10.95 -13.50 2.53
C GLN A 101 -9.68 -14.29 2.20
N ASP A 102 -8.64 -14.12 3.01
CA ASP A 102 -7.38 -14.83 2.85
C ASP A 102 -7.45 -16.16 3.62
N PRO A 103 -7.45 -17.33 2.95
CA PRO A 103 -7.61 -18.61 3.63
C PRO A 103 -6.34 -18.96 4.42
N PRO A 104 -6.40 -19.18 5.76
CA PRO A 104 -5.25 -19.59 6.57
C PRO A 104 -4.54 -20.84 6.03
N GLY A 105 -5.28 -21.78 5.46
CA GLY A 105 -4.69 -22.99 4.84
C GLY A 105 -3.69 -22.72 3.72
N ALA A 106 -3.72 -21.54 3.09
CA ALA A 106 -2.73 -21.17 2.09
C ALA A 106 -1.32 -20.92 2.70
N ILE A 107 -1.21 -20.75 4.02
CA ILE A 107 0.08 -20.58 4.72
C ILE A 107 1.01 -21.77 4.42
N HIS A 108 0.50 -22.99 4.36
CA HIS A 108 1.31 -24.18 4.01
C HIS A 108 1.95 -24.05 2.61
N ARG A 109 1.20 -23.50 1.64
CA ARG A 109 1.69 -23.32 0.27
C ARG A 109 2.71 -22.18 0.19
N LEU A 110 2.51 -21.11 0.97
CA LEU A 110 3.47 -20.01 1.08
C LEU A 110 4.79 -20.51 1.70
N LEU A 111 4.72 -21.32 2.77
CA LEU A 111 5.88 -21.93 3.40
C LEU A 111 6.64 -22.84 2.43
N ALA A 112 5.95 -23.74 1.74
CA ALA A 112 6.56 -24.62 0.76
C ALA A 112 7.30 -23.85 -0.35
N ALA A 113 6.74 -22.72 -0.81
CA ALA A 113 7.43 -21.88 -1.77
C ALA A 113 8.62 -21.12 -1.15
N GLN A 114 8.54 -20.72 0.12
CA GLN A 114 9.63 -20.06 0.84
C GLN A 114 10.86 -20.97 0.99
N GLU A 115 10.67 -22.29 1.18
CA GLU A 115 11.75 -23.29 1.26
C GLU A 115 12.63 -23.35 0.01
N HIS A 116 12.18 -22.82 -1.14
CA HIS A 116 12.98 -22.67 -2.35
C HIS A 116 13.96 -21.49 -2.31
N GLY A 117 14.13 -20.85 -1.16
CA GLY A 117 15.10 -19.77 -0.96
C GLY A 117 14.59 -18.35 -1.22
N TYR A 118 13.27 -18.16 -1.29
CA TYR A 118 12.67 -16.84 -1.38
C TYR A 118 12.51 -16.21 0.00
N ASP A 119 12.78 -14.91 0.09
CA ASP A 119 12.57 -14.12 1.30
C ASP A 119 11.16 -13.60 1.44
N VAL A 120 10.51 -13.42 0.31
CA VAL A 120 9.11 -12.96 0.22
C VAL A 120 8.35 -13.89 -0.68
N VAL A 121 7.27 -14.50 -0.16
CA VAL A 121 6.31 -15.23 -0.98
C VAL A 121 4.94 -14.60 -0.75
N TYR A 122 4.34 -14.03 -1.79
CA TYR A 122 3.05 -13.35 -1.71
C TYR A 122 1.95 -14.12 -2.44
N ALA A 123 0.74 -13.99 -1.91
CA ALA A 123 -0.45 -14.49 -2.58
C ALA A 123 -0.78 -13.63 -3.80
N GLN A 124 -0.78 -14.24 -4.98
CA GLN A 124 -1.22 -13.62 -6.22
C GLN A 124 -2.68 -13.91 -6.44
N ARG A 125 -3.48 -12.87 -6.60
CA ARG A 125 -4.94 -13.01 -6.81
C ARG A 125 -5.23 -13.61 -8.18
N VAL A 126 -5.82 -14.80 -8.19
CA VAL A 126 -6.29 -15.48 -9.41
C VAL A 126 -7.77 -15.17 -9.61
N ALA A 127 -8.16 -14.93 -10.86
CA ALA A 127 -9.55 -14.79 -11.31
C ALA A 127 -10.36 -13.68 -10.61
N ARG A 128 -10.15 -12.43 -11.01
CA ARG A 128 -11.10 -11.35 -10.71
C ARG A 128 -12.38 -11.60 -11.53
N LYS A 129 -13.47 -11.99 -10.87
CA LYS A 129 -14.84 -12.05 -11.45
C LYS A 129 -15.43 -10.63 -11.62
N GLU A 130 -14.63 -9.68 -12.14
CA GLU A 130 -15.06 -8.30 -12.32
C GLU A 130 -15.46 -8.04 -13.76
N GLY A 131 -16.43 -7.12 -13.95
CA GLY A 131 -16.89 -6.71 -15.28
C GLY A 131 -15.76 -6.14 -16.15
N ALA A 132 -15.87 -6.27 -17.47
CA ALA A 132 -14.84 -5.90 -18.44
C ALA A 132 -14.31 -4.45 -18.27
N LEU A 133 -15.19 -3.49 -17.91
CA LEU A 133 -14.83 -2.09 -17.70
C LEU A 133 -13.91 -1.89 -16.49
N ARG A 134 -14.19 -2.56 -15.36
CA ARG A 134 -13.33 -2.52 -14.15
C ARG A 134 -11.98 -3.18 -14.43
N ARG A 135 -11.97 -4.30 -15.15
CA ARG A 135 -10.74 -4.98 -15.55
C ARG A 135 -9.86 -4.11 -16.44
N ALA A 136 -10.45 -3.38 -17.41
CA ALA A 136 -9.74 -2.42 -18.26
C ALA A 136 -9.18 -1.24 -17.44
N ALA A 137 -9.96 -0.69 -16.49
CA ALA A 137 -9.51 0.37 -15.61
C ALA A 137 -8.35 -0.08 -14.70
N TYR A 138 -8.40 -1.27 -14.11
CA TYR A 138 -7.29 -1.82 -13.34
C TYR A 138 -6.05 -2.09 -14.21
N TRP A 139 -6.24 -2.64 -15.41
CA TRP A 139 -5.13 -2.88 -16.35
C TRP A 139 -4.43 -1.56 -16.71
N LEU A 140 -5.20 -0.52 -17.04
CA LEU A 140 -4.67 0.82 -17.33
C LEU A 140 -3.95 1.41 -16.11
N TYR A 141 -4.57 1.32 -14.94
CA TYR A 141 -3.99 1.77 -13.68
C TYR A 141 -2.62 1.11 -13.41
N TYR A 142 -2.57 -0.22 -13.43
CA TYR A 142 -1.32 -0.94 -13.18
C TYR A 142 -0.26 -0.65 -14.25
N ARG A 143 -0.67 -0.43 -15.50
CA ARG A 143 0.26 -0.06 -16.56
C ARG A 143 0.83 1.35 -16.34
N ILE A 144 0.00 2.31 -15.95
CA ILE A 144 0.43 3.67 -15.60
C ILE A 144 1.38 3.62 -14.39
N VAL A 145 1.00 2.93 -13.31
CA VAL A 145 1.84 2.82 -12.11
C VAL A 145 3.16 2.10 -12.43
N ALA A 146 3.15 1.03 -13.21
CA ALA A 146 4.36 0.30 -13.57
C ALA A 146 5.32 1.12 -14.46
N THR A 147 4.79 1.98 -15.32
CA THR A 147 5.63 2.87 -16.15
C THR A 147 6.11 4.11 -15.40
N LEU A 148 5.38 4.54 -14.39
CA LEU A 148 5.68 5.73 -13.59
C LEU A 148 6.48 5.43 -12.32
N SER A 149 6.44 4.19 -11.82
CA SER A 149 7.17 3.77 -10.62
C SER A 149 8.60 3.38 -10.96
N GLU A 150 9.56 3.87 -10.21
CA GLU A 150 10.98 3.45 -10.30
C GLU A 150 11.18 2.02 -9.74
N THR A 151 10.21 1.51 -8.97
CA THR A 151 10.22 0.15 -8.41
C THR A 151 9.20 -0.72 -9.15
N PRO A 152 9.59 -1.87 -9.72
CA PRO A 152 8.67 -2.77 -10.41
C PRO A 152 7.70 -3.42 -9.41
N LEU A 153 6.52 -2.82 -9.25
CA LEU A 153 5.48 -3.36 -8.38
C LEU A 153 4.89 -4.63 -8.98
N PRO A 154 4.88 -5.77 -8.25
CA PRO A 154 4.29 -6.99 -8.76
C PRO A 154 2.78 -6.80 -8.94
N LEU A 155 2.31 -7.10 -10.16
CA LEU A 155 0.91 -7.02 -10.54
C LEU A 155 0.11 -8.05 -9.74
N ASP A 156 -1.09 -7.67 -9.30
CA ASP A 156 -2.03 -8.53 -8.55
C ASP A 156 -1.54 -9.10 -7.20
N ALA A 157 -0.43 -8.58 -6.66
CA ALA A 157 0.06 -8.96 -5.36
C ALA A 157 -0.85 -8.44 -4.24
N GLY A 158 -1.29 -9.32 -3.34
CA GLY A 158 -1.99 -8.99 -2.09
C GLY A 158 -1.03 -8.57 -0.97
N ASP A 159 -1.59 -8.15 0.17
CA ASP A 159 -0.81 -7.98 1.40
C ASP A 159 -0.54 -9.34 2.06
N PHE A 160 -1.36 -10.36 1.77
CA PHE A 160 -1.15 -11.74 2.20
C PHE A 160 0.18 -12.27 1.65
N ALA A 161 1.12 -12.44 2.54
CA ALA A 161 2.49 -12.83 2.20
C ALA A 161 3.21 -13.42 3.41
N ILE A 162 4.23 -14.25 3.16
CA ILE A 162 5.22 -14.64 4.14
C ILE A 162 6.51 -13.86 3.88
N LEU A 163 7.10 -13.34 4.94
CA LEU A 163 8.30 -12.52 4.93
C LEU A 163 9.35 -13.17 5.82
N SER A 164 10.61 -13.26 5.37
CA SER A 164 11.72 -13.63 6.24
C SER A 164 12.01 -12.54 7.26
N ARG A 165 12.64 -12.89 8.39
CA ARG A 165 13.03 -11.93 9.43
C ARG A 165 13.88 -10.79 8.87
N ARG A 166 14.82 -11.07 7.98
CA ARG A 166 15.66 -10.04 7.38
C ARG A 166 14.88 -9.01 6.55
N VAL A 167 13.80 -9.43 5.87
CA VAL A 167 12.90 -8.53 5.15
C VAL A 167 12.13 -7.67 6.13
N VAL A 168 11.57 -8.26 7.18
CA VAL A 168 10.85 -7.55 8.23
C VAL A 168 11.74 -6.49 8.88
N ASP A 169 12.98 -6.85 9.24
CA ASP A 169 13.92 -5.93 9.87
C ASP A 169 14.33 -4.78 8.91
N ALA A 170 14.51 -5.08 7.62
CA ALA A 170 14.74 -4.05 6.60
C ALA A 170 13.55 -3.09 6.46
N ILE A 171 12.32 -3.61 6.42
CA ILE A 171 11.10 -2.78 6.37
C ILE A 171 10.95 -1.94 7.63
N ARG A 172 11.25 -2.50 8.81
CA ARG A 172 11.19 -1.76 10.09
C ARG A 172 12.20 -0.62 10.15
N ALA A 173 13.40 -0.84 9.59
CA ALA A 173 14.45 0.18 9.53
C ALA A 173 14.14 1.32 8.55
N THR A 174 13.16 1.18 7.67
CA THR A 174 12.78 2.21 6.70
C THR A 174 12.04 3.34 7.42
N PRO A 175 12.51 4.60 7.35
CA PRO A 175 11.93 5.70 8.12
C PRO A 175 10.66 6.29 7.50
N GLU A 176 10.28 5.86 6.31
CA GLU A 176 9.17 6.41 5.52
C GLU A 176 7.84 6.39 6.29
N ARG A 177 7.14 7.51 6.23
CA ARG A 177 5.85 7.67 6.88
C ARG A 177 4.68 7.17 6.00
N HIS A 178 4.77 7.41 4.70
CA HIS A 178 3.81 6.89 3.73
C HIS A 178 4.17 5.46 3.33
N ARG A 179 3.99 4.52 4.28
CA ARG A 179 4.34 3.11 4.07
C ARG A 179 3.28 2.41 3.23
N TYR A 180 3.69 1.95 2.06
CA TYR A 180 2.94 1.03 1.23
C TYR A 180 3.71 -0.29 1.19
N LEU A 181 3.28 -1.25 2.02
CA LEU A 181 4.03 -2.48 2.30
C LEU A 181 4.40 -3.25 1.03
N ARG A 182 3.50 -3.29 0.03
CA ARG A 182 3.77 -3.97 -1.26
C ARG A 182 4.91 -3.31 -2.03
N GLY A 183 5.01 -2.00 -1.96
CA GLY A 183 6.13 -1.24 -2.52
C GLY A 183 7.42 -1.49 -1.75
N LEU A 184 7.36 -1.36 -0.42
CA LEU A 184 8.54 -1.53 0.44
C LEU A 184 9.16 -2.91 0.33
N ARG A 185 8.37 -3.99 0.35
CA ARG A 185 8.89 -5.36 0.20
C ARG A 185 9.59 -5.59 -1.15
N THR A 186 9.18 -4.85 -2.20
CA THR A 186 9.86 -4.89 -3.50
C THR A 186 11.10 -4.00 -3.50
N TRP A 187 11.00 -2.82 -2.88
CA TRP A 187 12.10 -1.85 -2.80
C TRP A 187 13.31 -2.40 -2.03
N VAL A 188 13.10 -3.19 -0.97
CA VAL A 188 14.21 -3.82 -0.22
C VAL A 188 15.03 -4.84 -1.04
N GLY A 189 14.53 -5.26 -2.21
CA GLY A 189 15.31 -5.99 -3.23
C GLY A 189 15.62 -7.46 -2.92
N PHE A 190 15.03 -8.05 -1.88
CA PHE A 190 15.23 -9.47 -1.58
C PHE A 190 14.49 -10.38 -2.57
N PRO A 191 14.96 -11.63 -2.80
CA PRO A 191 14.30 -12.59 -3.67
C PRO A 191 12.83 -12.79 -3.31
N GLN A 192 11.93 -12.57 -4.28
CA GLN A 192 10.49 -12.69 -4.06
C GLN A 192 9.81 -13.49 -5.17
N THR A 193 8.72 -14.17 -4.82
CA THR A 193 7.86 -14.88 -5.76
C THR A 193 6.39 -14.78 -5.37
N GLY A 194 5.51 -14.93 -6.35
CA GLY A 194 4.06 -14.99 -6.14
C GLY A 194 3.52 -16.39 -6.37
N ILE A 195 2.61 -16.84 -5.51
CA ILE A 195 1.86 -18.07 -5.73
C ILE A 195 0.38 -17.76 -5.93
N PRO A 196 -0.33 -18.46 -6.83
CA PRO A 196 -1.76 -18.24 -7.04
C PRO A 196 -2.53 -18.69 -5.80
N VAL A 197 -3.33 -17.78 -5.22
CA VAL A 197 -4.25 -18.09 -4.10
C VAL A 197 -5.64 -17.58 -4.45
N GLU A 198 -6.62 -18.46 -4.35
CA GLU A 198 -8.03 -18.10 -4.51
C GLU A 198 -8.53 -17.46 -3.21
N ARG A 199 -9.16 -16.30 -3.33
CA ARG A 199 -9.82 -15.66 -2.20
C ARG A 199 -11.20 -16.23 -1.98
N VAL A 200 -11.55 -16.46 -0.74
CA VAL A 200 -12.89 -16.82 -0.33
C VAL A 200 -13.81 -15.59 -0.41
N ALA A 201 -15.11 -15.80 -0.62
CA ALA A 201 -16.06 -14.70 -0.54
C ALA A 201 -16.06 -14.12 0.88
N ARG A 202 -16.15 -12.78 0.99
CA ARG A 202 -16.18 -12.09 2.28
C ARG A 202 -17.30 -12.62 3.16
N LEU A 203 -17.00 -12.99 4.40
CA LEU A 203 -17.98 -13.54 5.34
C LEU A 203 -19.02 -12.49 5.78
N SER A 204 -18.65 -11.19 5.81
CA SER A 204 -19.57 -10.10 6.17
C SER A 204 -19.13 -8.77 5.57
N GLY A 205 -20.10 -7.87 5.32
CA GLY A 205 -19.88 -6.48 4.91
C GLY A 205 -19.92 -6.23 3.40
N THR A 206 -20.30 -4.99 3.03
CA THR A 206 -20.25 -4.47 1.66
C THR A 206 -18.85 -3.90 1.37
N SER A 207 -18.37 -4.07 0.14
CA SER A 207 -17.10 -3.46 -0.30
C SER A 207 -17.13 -1.94 -0.04
N LYS A 208 -16.29 -1.45 0.87
CA LYS A 208 -16.16 -0.03 1.22
C LYS A 208 -15.39 0.77 0.16
N TYR A 209 -15.02 0.15 -0.97
CA TYR A 209 -14.28 0.83 -2.03
C TYR A 209 -15.25 1.57 -2.97
N ASP A 210 -15.51 2.83 -2.65
CA ASP A 210 -16.11 3.80 -3.56
C ASP A 210 -15.08 4.23 -4.62
N ALA A 211 -15.55 4.70 -5.79
CA ALA A 211 -14.69 5.19 -6.87
C ALA A 211 -13.70 6.27 -6.39
N ARG A 212 -14.10 7.09 -5.42
CA ARG A 212 -13.24 8.08 -4.76
C ARG A 212 -12.07 7.45 -3.99
N ALA A 213 -12.30 6.32 -3.32
CA ALA A 213 -11.25 5.61 -2.58
C ALA A 213 -10.22 4.99 -3.54
N LEU A 214 -10.67 4.45 -4.68
CA LEU A 214 -9.79 3.94 -5.74
C LEU A 214 -8.95 5.07 -6.36
N PHE A 215 -9.55 6.23 -6.63
CA PHE A 215 -8.82 7.37 -7.17
C PHE A 215 -7.77 7.89 -6.18
N ARG A 216 -8.13 7.99 -4.90
CA ARG A 216 -7.18 8.39 -3.84
C ARG A 216 -6.02 7.40 -3.74
N LEU A 217 -6.31 6.10 -3.73
CA LEU A 217 -5.27 5.05 -3.69
C LEU A 217 -4.33 5.14 -4.90
N ALA A 218 -4.88 5.42 -6.08
CA ALA A 218 -4.10 5.61 -7.30
C ALA A 218 -3.19 6.83 -7.19
N PHE A 219 -3.74 7.94 -6.73
CA PHE A 219 -3.03 9.20 -6.54
C PHE A 219 -1.90 9.05 -5.52
N ASP A 220 -2.23 8.47 -4.35
CA ASP A 220 -1.24 8.21 -3.29
C ASP A 220 -0.11 7.30 -3.79
N GLY A 221 -0.43 6.25 -4.55
CA GLY A 221 0.58 5.35 -5.13
C GLY A 221 1.51 6.04 -6.13
N ILE A 222 0.97 6.88 -7.02
CA ILE A 222 1.78 7.62 -8.01
C ILE A 222 2.72 8.60 -7.30
N PHE A 223 2.20 9.41 -6.38
CA PHE A 223 2.99 10.44 -5.70
C PHE A 223 3.95 9.89 -4.63
N ALA A 224 3.70 8.67 -4.12
CA ALA A 224 4.61 8.02 -3.17
C ALA A 224 5.86 7.43 -3.85
N PHE A 225 5.72 6.91 -5.08
CA PHE A 225 6.78 6.14 -5.72
C PHE A 225 7.26 6.69 -7.07
N SER A 226 6.84 7.90 -7.44
CA SER A 226 7.16 8.45 -8.76
C SER A 226 7.47 9.95 -8.71
N LEU A 227 8.57 10.35 -9.30
CA LEU A 227 8.90 11.74 -9.61
C LEU A 227 8.44 12.15 -11.01
N VAL A 228 7.79 11.25 -11.76
CA VAL A 228 7.37 11.52 -13.15
C VAL A 228 6.38 12.67 -13.26
N PRO A 229 5.40 12.87 -12.36
CA PRO A 229 4.53 14.05 -12.42
C PRO A 229 5.30 15.37 -12.33
N LEU A 230 6.34 15.41 -11.49
CA LEU A 230 7.19 16.59 -11.34
C LEU A 230 8.09 16.80 -12.57
N ARG A 231 8.68 15.71 -13.11
CA ARG A 231 9.49 15.77 -14.34
C ARG A 231 8.63 16.16 -15.56
N ALA A 232 7.42 15.63 -15.67
CA ALA A 232 6.47 16.01 -16.71
C ALA A 232 6.09 17.50 -16.64
N ALA A 233 5.88 18.01 -15.43
CA ALA A 233 5.66 19.43 -15.19
C ALA A 233 6.81 20.30 -15.72
N ALA A 234 8.06 19.94 -15.39
CA ALA A 234 9.24 20.64 -15.85
C ALA A 234 9.37 20.59 -17.39
N LEU A 235 9.15 19.43 -18.00
CA LEU A 235 9.22 19.24 -19.45
C LEU A 235 8.18 20.08 -20.20
N LEU A 236 6.95 20.09 -19.72
CA LEU A 236 5.88 20.94 -20.27
C LEU A 236 6.18 22.43 -20.12
N GLY A 237 6.81 22.83 -19.00
CA GLY A 237 7.27 24.19 -18.80
C GLY A 237 8.32 24.60 -19.83
N VAL A 238 9.32 23.74 -20.09
CA VAL A 238 10.35 23.98 -21.11
C VAL A 238 9.73 24.04 -22.51
N ALA A 239 8.80 23.13 -22.83
CA ALA A 239 8.10 23.14 -24.11
C ALA A 239 7.27 24.42 -24.34
N ALA A 240 6.55 24.87 -23.28
CA ALA A 240 5.78 26.11 -23.32
C ALA A 240 6.69 27.33 -23.51
N MET A 241 7.85 27.37 -22.85
CA MET A 241 8.83 28.41 -23.00
C MET A 241 9.40 28.44 -24.44
N ALA A 242 9.79 27.30 -24.99
CA ALA A 242 10.28 27.19 -26.37
C ALA A 242 9.22 27.68 -27.38
N LEU A 243 7.95 27.28 -27.20
CA LEU A 243 6.86 27.73 -28.06
C LEU A 243 6.63 29.25 -27.97
N SER A 244 6.75 29.82 -26.76
CA SER A 244 6.65 31.27 -26.53
C SER A 244 7.77 32.03 -27.23
N PHE A 245 9.02 31.52 -27.21
CA PHE A 245 10.14 32.12 -27.93
C PHE A 245 9.96 32.06 -29.45
N LEU A 246 9.46 30.93 -29.99
CA LEU A 246 9.16 30.80 -31.42
C LEU A 246 8.06 31.78 -31.85
N PHE A 247 7.02 31.90 -31.03
CA PHE A 247 5.93 32.86 -31.29
C PHE A 247 6.39 34.31 -31.22
N ALA A 248 7.22 34.67 -30.23
CA ALA A 248 7.81 35.99 -30.10
C ALA A 248 8.71 36.33 -31.31
N GLY A 249 9.54 35.37 -31.73
CA GLY A 249 10.38 35.52 -32.92
C GLY A 249 9.57 35.71 -34.21
N TYR A 250 8.52 34.91 -34.40
CA TYR A 250 7.58 35.08 -35.51
C TYR A 250 6.89 36.44 -35.49
N SER A 251 6.41 36.89 -34.35
CA SER A 251 5.72 38.17 -34.19
C SER A 251 6.63 39.35 -34.50
N LEU A 252 7.90 39.27 -34.06
CA LEU A 252 8.91 40.30 -34.35
C LEU A 252 9.28 40.35 -35.84
N TRP A 253 9.46 39.18 -36.46
CA TRP A 253 9.71 39.04 -37.89
C TRP A 253 8.56 39.62 -38.71
N ALA A 254 7.30 39.25 -38.41
CA ALA A 254 6.10 39.74 -39.08
C ALA A 254 5.96 41.28 -38.97
N LYS A 255 6.30 41.85 -37.81
CA LYS A 255 6.28 43.30 -37.61
C LYS A 255 7.37 44.02 -38.41
N LEU A 256 8.58 43.49 -38.44
CA LEU A 256 9.72 44.16 -39.08
C LEU A 256 9.67 44.09 -40.62
N PHE A 257 9.16 43.00 -41.18
CA PHE A 257 9.24 42.75 -42.63
C PHE A 257 7.87 42.88 -43.34
N HIS A 258 6.75 42.81 -42.63
CA HIS A 258 5.42 42.85 -43.25
C HIS A 258 4.50 43.94 -42.68
N ASP A 259 5.01 44.77 -41.75
CA ASP A 259 4.25 45.84 -41.05
C ASP A 259 2.90 45.32 -40.48
N ALA A 260 2.82 44.02 -40.24
CA ALA A 260 1.63 43.33 -39.75
C ALA A 260 1.70 43.18 -38.23
N SER A 261 0.87 43.96 -37.53
CA SER A 261 0.62 43.68 -36.10
C SER A 261 -0.45 42.60 -35.96
N PRO A 262 -0.20 41.49 -35.24
CA PRO A 262 -1.23 40.50 -35.02
C PRO A 262 -2.42 41.15 -34.33
N ARG A 263 -3.60 41.14 -34.98
CA ARG A 263 -4.87 41.51 -34.32
C ARG A 263 -5.19 40.39 -33.36
N GLY A 264 -5.09 40.59 -32.02
CA GLY A 264 -5.23 39.43 -31.16
C GLY A 264 -5.42 39.69 -29.67
N PHE A 265 -6.14 40.77 -29.27
CA PHE A 265 -6.44 41.01 -27.86
C PHE A 265 -7.10 39.78 -27.20
N THR A 266 -8.08 39.17 -27.86
CA THR A 266 -8.77 37.96 -27.37
C THR A 266 -7.81 36.77 -27.29
N ALA A 267 -6.96 36.56 -28.30
CA ALA A 267 -5.97 35.49 -28.31
C ALA A 267 -4.95 35.67 -27.21
N LEU A 268 -4.51 36.93 -26.93
CA LEU A 268 -3.59 37.25 -25.84
C LEU A 268 -4.21 36.90 -24.47
N ILE A 269 -5.47 37.30 -24.23
CA ILE A 269 -6.17 36.99 -22.96
C ILE A 269 -6.34 35.48 -22.81
N MET A 270 -6.76 34.77 -23.86
CA MET A 270 -6.89 33.31 -23.80
C MET A 270 -5.55 32.62 -23.51
N ALA A 271 -4.46 33.08 -24.13
CA ALA A 271 -3.12 32.54 -23.87
C ALA A 271 -2.68 32.81 -22.42
N ILE A 272 -2.91 34.00 -21.88
CA ILE A 272 -2.59 34.34 -20.49
C ILE A 272 -3.39 33.47 -19.53
N VAL A 273 -4.71 33.35 -19.72
CA VAL A 273 -5.56 32.54 -18.84
C VAL A 273 -5.16 31.07 -18.89
N PHE A 274 -4.89 30.54 -20.10
CA PHE A 274 -4.45 29.15 -20.27
C PHE A 274 -3.08 28.89 -19.57
N LEU A 275 -2.09 29.74 -19.81
CA LEU A 275 -0.76 29.62 -19.21
C LEU A 275 -0.82 29.78 -17.67
N SER A 276 -1.63 30.70 -17.17
CA SER A 276 -1.86 30.86 -15.74
C SER A 276 -2.52 29.61 -15.13
N GLY A 277 -3.49 29.01 -15.80
CA GLY A 277 -4.10 27.75 -15.38
C GLY A 277 -3.10 26.60 -15.33
N VAL A 278 -2.27 26.45 -16.35
CA VAL A 278 -1.17 25.47 -16.39
C VAL A 278 -0.18 25.72 -15.25
N GLN A 279 0.19 26.98 -15.01
CA GLN A 279 1.11 27.32 -13.91
C GLN A 279 0.53 26.97 -12.53
N LEU A 280 -0.74 27.29 -12.27
CA LEU A 280 -1.42 26.94 -11.03
C LEU A 280 -1.51 25.42 -10.84
N PHE A 281 -1.76 24.67 -11.91
CA PHE A 281 -1.78 23.22 -11.87
C PHE A 281 -0.42 22.63 -11.43
N PHE A 282 0.67 23.14 -11.98
CA PHE A 282 2.03 22.70 -11.59
C PHE A 282 2.41 23.13 -10.18
N LEU A 283 2.00 24.32 -9.75
CA LEU A 283 2.15 24.73 -8.36
C LEU A 283 1.40 23.79 -7.42
N GLY A 284 0.24 23.30 -7.80
CA GLY A 284 -0.50 22.28 -7.07
C GLY A 284 0.28 20.96 -6.94
N ILE A 285 0.91 20.48 -8.02
CA ILE A 285 1.78 19.30 -7.99
C ILE A 285 2.96 19.51 -7.04
N ILE A 286 3.66 20.65 -7.15
CA ILE A 286 4.78 20.98 -6.26
C ILE A 286 4.30 21.03 -4.81
N GLY A 287 3.13 21.64 -4.57
CA GLY A 287 2.51 21.72 -3.25
C GLY A 287 2.25 20.34 -2.63
N GLU A 288 1.84 19.35 -3.43
CA GLU A 288 1.65 17.96 -2.97
C GLU A 288 2.98 17.35 -2.50
N TYR A 289 4.07 17.49 -3.27
CA TYR A 289 5.39 17.00 -2.86
C TYR A 289 5.93 17.73 -1.62
N VAL A 290 5.78 19.04 -1.55
CA VAL A 290 6.18 19.82 -0.38
C VAL A 290 5.36 19.42 0.85
N GLY A 291 4.06 19.16 0.67
CA GLY A 291 3.19 18.66 1.73
C GLY A 291 3.68 17.30 2.29
N ARG A 292 4.08 16.38 1.41
CA ARG A 292 4.65 15.07 1.81
C ARG A 292 5.98 15.23 2.54
N VAL A 293 6.90 16.07 2.03
CA VAL A 293 8.16 16.41 2.71
C VAL A 293 7.88 17.01 4.09
N TYR A 294 6.92 17.91 4.20
CA TYR A 294 6.54 18.52 5.48
C TYR A 294 5.98 17.47 6.46
N GLU A 295 5.22 16.49 5.98
CA GLU A 295 4.74 15.39 6.84
C GLU A 295 5.88 14.49 7.32
N GLU A 296 6.87 14.19 6.46
CA GLU A 296 8.06 13.44 6.85
C GLU A 296 8.90 14.22 7.88
N THR A 297 9.10 15.52 7.71
CA THR A 297 9.90 16.34 8.63
C THR A 297 9.28 16.49 10.03
N LYS A 298 7.95 16.32 10.15
CA LYS A 298 7.29 16.28 11.48
C LYS A 298 7.73 15.11 12.33
N ALA A 299 8.27 14.05 11.73
CA ALA A 299 8.71 12.82 12.40
C ALA A 299 7.72 12.27 13.42
N ARG A 300 6.40 12.47 13.23
CA ARG A 300 5.37 11.90 14.11
C ARG A 300 5.35 10.39 13.92
N PRO A 301 5.17 9.57 14.96
CA PRO A 301 5.07 8.13 14.80
C PRO A 301 3.92 7.74 13.86
N LEU A 302 4.11 6.67 13.08
CA LEU A 302 3.12 6.17 12.13
C LEU A 302 1.81 5.76 12.83
N TYR A 303 1.93 5.21 14.03
CA TYR A 303 0.84 4.80 14.91
C TYR A 303 1.23 5.02 16.37
N LEU A 304 0.25 4.97 17.26
CA LEU A 304 0.45 4.99 18.72
C LEU A 304 -0.21 3.76 19.31
N VAL A 305 0.56 2.96 20.03
CA VAL A 305 0.04 1.80 20.76
C VAL A 305 -0.58 2.29 22.06
N SER A 306 -1.84 1.96 22.28
CA SER A 306 -2.55 2.21 23.53
C SER A 306 -2.21 1.14 24.57
N ARG A 307 -2.18 -0.13 24.12
CA ARG A 307 -1.99 -1.29 25.00
C ARG A 307 -1.46 -2.49 24.21
N VAL A 308 -0.63 -3.29 24.86
CA VAL A 308 -0.24 -4.63 24.39
C VAL A 308 -0.70 -5.64 25.44
N VAL A 309 -1.46 -6.66 25.01
CA VAL A 309 -1.90 -7.77 25.85
C VAL A 309 -1.29 -9.05 25.29
N ARG A 310 -0.67 -9.84 26.16
CA ARG A 310 -0.16 -11.18 25.79
C ARG A 310 -1.07 -12.24 26.40
N GLY A 311 -1.39 -13.24 25.61
CA GLY A 311 -2.21 -14.35 26.05
C GLY A 311 -1.58 -15.09 27.23
N GLY A 312 -2.41 -15.64 28.10
CA GLY A 312 -1.97 -16.39 29.28
C GLY A 312 -1.50 -15.52 30.44
N GLN A 313 -1.65 -14.20 30.38
CA GLN A 313 -1.39 -13.27 31.52
C GLN A 313 -2.66 -12.76 32.14
#